data_86740bc018c53dc250ec6ae944f9d86a
#
_entry.id   86740bc018c53dc250ec6ae944f9d86a
#
_cell.length_a   1.000
_cell.length_b   1.000
_cell.length_c   1.000
_cell.angle_alpha   90.00
_cell.angle_beta   90.00
_cell.angle_gamma   90.00
#
_symmetry.space_group_name_H-M   'P 1'
#
loop_
_entity.id
_entity.type
_entity.pdbx_description
1 polymer ?
#
loop_
_entity_poly.entity_id
_entity_poly.type
_entity_poly.pdbx_seq_one_letter_code
_entity_poly.pdbx_strand_id
1 'polypeptide(L)' 'MVIVYNDIRDIVIVYNVIRYIVIVYNVMRYIVIVYNVIRYIVIVYNVIR' A
#
# COMPACT_ATOMS: atom_id res chain seq x y z
N MET A 1 8.39 34.98 9.38
CA MET A 1 7.02 34.52 9.18
C MET A 1 6.89 33.69 7.90
N VAL A 2 7.36 34.21 6.77
CA VAL A 2 7.26 33.46 5.52
C VAL A 2 8.06 32.16 5.58
N ILE A 3 9.24 32.16 6.19
CA ILE A 3 10.08 30.97 6.31
C ILE A 3 9.36 29.90 7.16
N VAL A 4 8.75 30.30 8.28
CA VAL A 4 8.06 29.39 9.16
C VAL A 4 6.84 28.80 8.45
N TYR A 5 6.11 29.62 7.69
CA TYR A 5 4.97 29.13 6.94
C TYR A 5 5.38 28.11 5.89
N ASN A 6 6.47 28.35 5.17
CA ASN A 6 6.96 27.39 4.19
C ASN A 6 7.40 26.07 4.84
N ASP A 7 8.03 26.16 6.01
CA ASP A 7 8.44 24.95 6.73
C ASP A 7 7.24 24.11 7.15
N ILE A 8 6.19 24.76 7.65
CA ILE A 8 4.97 24.06 8.04
C ILE A 8 4.33 23.42 6.83
N ARG A 9 4.28 24.15 5.71
CA ARG A 9 3.72 23.63 4.48
C ARG A 9 4.48 22.39 4.00
N ASP A 10 5.81 22.42 4.07
CA ASP A 10 6.63 21.29 3.67
C ASP A 10 6.38 20.09 4.54
N ILE A 11 6.22 20.31 5.85
CA ILE A 11 5.90 19.21 6.77
C ILE A 11 4.56 18.58 6.42
N VAL A 12 3.56 19.39 6.10
CA VAL A 12 2.24 18.87 5.72
C VAL A 12 2.32 18.07 4.43
N ILE A 13 3.07 18.54 3.44
CA ILE A 13 3.25 17.82 2.19
C ILE A 13 3.94 16.48 2.43
N VAL A 14 5.01 16.46 3.22
CA VAL A 14 5.73 15.24 3.53
C VAL A 14 4.84 14.27 4.28
N TYR A 15 4.05 14.75 5.23
CA TYR A 15 3.13 13.89 5.98
C TYR A 15 2.11 13.24 5.02
N ASN A 16 1.55 14.01 4.10
CA ASN A 16 0.59 13.47 3.15
C ASN A 16 1.22 12.41 2.24
N VAL A 17 2.46 12.63 1.81
CA VAL A 17 3.17 11.67 0.98
C VAL A 17 3.43 10.37 1.73
N ILE A 18 3.88 10.47 2.98
CA ILE A 18 4.13 9.29 3.79
C ILE A 18 2.84 8.52 4.02
N ARG A 19 1.75 9.21 4.32
CA ARG A 19 0.45 8.57 4.52
C ARG A 19 0.02 7.83 3.26
N TYR A 20 0.21 8.45 2.10
CA TYR A 20 -0.14 7.81 0.83
C TYR A 20 0.70 6.55 0.59
N ILE A 21 2.00 6.61 0.88
CA ILE A 21 2.87 5.46 0.71
C ILE A 21 2.42 4.31 1.60
N VAL A 22 2.02 4.59 2.85
CA VAL A 22 1.54 3.55 3.75
C VAL A 22 0.28 2.90 3.21
N ILE A 23 -0.65 3.67 2.69
CA ILE A 23 -1.89 3.13 2.12
C ILE A 23 -1.57 2.24 0.91
N VAL A 24 -0.70 2.70 0.01
CA VAL A 24 -0.32 1.93 -1.17
C VAL A 24 0.38 0.64 -0.78
N TYR A 25 1.24 0.69 0.22
CA TYR A 25 1.92 -0.52 0.70
C TYR A 25 0.91 -1.53 1.24
N ASN A 26 -0.05 -1.09 2.02
CA ASN A 26 -1.07 -1.99 2.56
C ASN A 26 -1.91 -2.62 1.44
N VAL A 27 -2.26 -1.85 0.42
CA VAL A 27 -3.03 -2.38 -0.71
C VAL A 27 -2.21 -3.40 -1.47
N MET A 28 -0.93 -3.12 -1.73
CA MET A 28 -0.07 -4.07 -2.41
C MET A 28 0.09 -5.38 -1.64
N ARG A 29 0.26 -5.28 -0.34
CA ARG A 29 0.36 -6.47 0.51
C ARG A 29 -0.90 -7.31 0.42
N TYR A 30 -2.07 -6.65 0.44
CA TYR A 30 -3.33 -7.35 0.31
C TYR A 30 -3.45 -8.06 -1.04
N ILE A 31 -3.04 -7.41 -2.11
CA ILE A 31 -3.08 -8.00 -3.44
C ILE A 31 -2.20 -9.25 -3.52
N VAL A 32 -1.01 -9.22 -2.91
CA VAL A 32 -0.13 -10.37 -2.89
C VAL A 32 -0.78 -11.54 -2.15
N ILE A 33 -1.43 -11.27 -1.02
CA ILE A 33 -2.10 -12.32 -0.26
C ILE A 33 -3.23 -12.93 -1.07
N VAL A 34 -4.05 -12.11 -1.72
CA VAL A 34 -5.15 -12.59 -2.54
C VAL A 34 -4.63 -13.42 -3.72
N TYR A 35 -3.57 -12.98 -4.37
CA TYR A 35 -2.97 -13.72 -5.45
C TYR A 35 -2.51 -15.10 -5.00
N ASN A 36 -1.86 -15.18 -3.84
CA ASN A 36 -1.40 -16.46 -3.33
C ASN A 36 -2.56 -17.40 -3.01
N VAL A 37 -3.66 -16.87 -2.47
CA VAL A 37 -4.84 -17.67 -2.19
C VAL A 37 -5.46 -18.21 -3.48
N ILE A 38 -5.58 -17.37 -4.50
CA ILE A 38 -6.13 -17.82 -5.79
C ILE A 38 -5.24 -18.89 -6.40
N ARG A 39 -3.94 -18.71 -6.34
CA ARG A 39 -3.01 -19.71 -6.87
C ARG A 39 -3.16 -21.04 -6.14
N TYR A 40 -3.33 -20.98 -4.82
CA TYR A 40 -3.52 -22.20 -4.05
C TYR A 40 -4.80 -22.91 -4.45
N ILE A 41 -5.89 -22.17 -4.66
CA ILE A 41 -7.16 -22.75 -5.07
C ILE A 41 -7.02 -23.44 -6.44
N VAL A 42 -6.28 -22.83 -7.36
CA VAL A 42 -6.08 -23.43 -8.68
C VAL A 42 -5.30 -24.73 -8.56
N ILE A 43 -4.27 -24.79 -7.71
CA ILE A 43 -3.51 -26.01 -7.50
C ILE A 43 -4.40 -27.10 -6.90
N VAL A 44 -5.20 -26.77 -5.91
CA VAL A 44 -6.10 -27.74 -5.29
C VAL A 44 -7.12 -28.25 -6.30
N TYR A 45 -7.66 -27.36 -7.12
CA TYR A 45 -8.59 -27.77 -8.17
C TYR A 45 -7.95 -28.77 -9.14
N ASN A 46 -6.71 -28.51 -9.55
CA ASN A 46 -6.01 -29.42 -10.45
C ASN A 46 -5.74 -30.77 -9.81
N VAL A 47 -5.49 -30.80 -8.50
CA VAL A 47 -5.26 -32.06 -7.79
C VAL A 47 -6.53 -32.86 -7.68
N ILE A 48 -7.66 -32.20 -7.39
CA ILE A 48 -8.95 -32.90 -7.26
C ILE A 48 -9.43 -33.40 -8.62
N ARG A 49 -9.16 -32.60 -9.65
CA ARG A 49 -9.56 -32.97 -10.99
C ARG A 49 -8.92 -34.29 -11.42
#